data_fbb8d6ecdb61dea86ab86293ccca2c74
#
_entry.id   fbb8d6ecdb61dea86ab86293ccca2c74
#
_cell.length_a   1.000
_cell.length_b   1.000
_cell.length_c   1.000
_cell.angle_alpha   90.00
_cell.angle_beta   90.00
_cell.angle_gamma   90.00
#
_symmetry.space_group_name_H-M   'P 1'
#
loop_
_entity.id
_entity.type
_entity.pdbx_description
1 polymer ?
#
loop_
_entity_poly.entity_id
_entity_poly.type
_entity_poly.pdbx_seq_one_letter_code
_entity_poly.pdbx_strand_id
1 'polypeptide(L)'
;MLNYQRFSSYWEDPESPLQVQWSMGNVCNWDCEYCPDYSKAGDNPWPEQSHCTNFLNQLFDHVNKINKKVHIDLIGGEVTLYPNFKQLAEQINSAGSTLSIFSNGSRTIRFWEEVKNYLNTIVISYHPLSNTRQHLTNVIDVLLSSDRNDGEGTIPTVNFACVKEYIDEIIAMRNELHYYWEGRVNLELRLLRDKRGHRRFGEWHYDYTQEDIDKIMAPPPWHNQPVEHHFTPTQQPGEIKIVHLDGTISWHNLNDIIVGKMNRFTGMHCNIGRESIVVDFKGNIRTGYCQHGSAGHISDSNINFPSDSYVLCQQESCFNLRDLQATKFVNS
;
A
#
# COMPACT_ATOMS: atom_id res chain seq x y z
N MET A 1 23.69 -1.13 19.65
CA MET A 1 24.63 -1.61 18.65
C MET A 1 23.84 -1.95 17.39
N LEU A 2 24.35 -1.56 16.22
CA LEU A 2 23.78 -1.96 14.94
C LEU A 2 23.95 -3.46 14.77
N ASN A 3 22.88 -4.16 14.42
CA ASN A 3 22.93 -5.63 14.27
C ASN A 3 23.06 -6.05 12.81
N TYR A 4 22.96 -5.09 11.87
CA TYR A 4 22.89 -5.35 10.45
C TYR A 4 23.88 -4.47 9.69
N GLN A 5 24.45 -5.01 8.61
CA GLN A 5 25.23 -4.24 7.65
C GLN A 5 24.29 -3.60 6.61
N ARG A 6 23.27 -4.33 6.15
CA ARG A 6 22.30 -3.87 5.16
C ARG A 6 20.94 -4.51 5.38
N PHE A 7 19.92 -3.73 5.12
CA PHE A 7 18.52 -4.12 5.16
C PHE A 7 17.86 -3.56 3.91
N SER A 8 17.30 -4.41 3.07
CA SER A 8 16.77 -3.99 1.78
C SER A 8 15.55 -4.81 1.36
N SER A 9 14.67 -4.18 0.57
CA SER A 9 13.62 -4.86 -0.17
C SER A 9 13.98 -4.87 -1.67
N TYR A 10 13.04 -5.32 -2.50
CA TYR A 10 13.16 -5.24 -3.95
C TYR A 10 13.31 -3.79 -4.48
N TRP A 11 12.99 -2.77 -3.69
CA TRP A 11 13.18 -1.36 -4.08
C TRP A 11 14.65 -0.97 -4.22
N GLU A 12 15.56 -1.78 -3.70
CA GLU A 12 16.99 -1.63 -3.91
C GLU A 12 17.41 -1.83 -5.38
N ASP A 13 16.59 -2.58 -6.16
CA ASP A 13 16.84 -2.78 -7.58
C ASP A 13 16.81 -1.43 -8.32
N PRO A 14 17.86 -1.08 -9.09
CA PRO A 14 17.88 0.14 -9.89
C PRO A 14 16.70 0.28 -10.85
N GLU A 15 16.16 -0.83 -11.35
CA GLU A 15 14.96 -0.85 -12.23
C GLU A 15 13.66 -0.68 -11.46
N SER A 16 13.68 -0.80 -10.14
CA SER A 16 12.47 -0.59 -9.32
C SER A 16 11.98 0.86 -9.42
N PRO A 17 10.68 1.05 -9.59
CA PRO A 17 10.10 2.40 -9.68
C PRO A 17 10.23 3.15 -8.35
N LEU A 18 10.32 4.48 -8.44
CA LEU A 18 10.13 5.34 -7.27
C LEU A 18 8.72 5.13 -6.73
N GLN A 19 8.63 4.78 -5.45
CA GLN A 19 7.35 4.53 -4.77
C GLN A 19 6.78 5.83 -4.23
N VAL A 20 5.58 6.21 -4.63
CA VAL A 20 4.88 7.40 -4.11
C VAL A 20 3.60 6.97 -3.43
N GLN A 21 3.49 7.19 -2.13
CA GLN A 21 2.23 7.02 -1.42
C GLN A 21 1.56 8.38 -1.23
N TRP A 22 0.40 8.56 -1.84
CA TRP A 22 -0.32 9.82 -1.82
C TRP A 22 -1.65 9.71 -1.08
N SER A 23 -1.71 10.36 0.08
CA SER A 23 -2.95 10.53 0.85
C SER A 23 -3.71 11.73 0.28
N MET A 24 -4.69 11.49 -0.60
CA MET A 24 -5.36 12.54 -1.36
C MET A 24 -6.37 13.38 -0.56
N GLY A 25 -6.85 12.88 0.56
CA GLY A 25 -7.87 13.49 1.39
C GLY A 25 -8.49 12.43 2.30
N ASN A 26 -9.29 12.85 3.27
CA ASN A 26 -9.93 11.93 4.22
C ASN A 26 -11.45 11.94 4.15
N VAL A 27 -12.01 12.34 3.01
CA VAL A 27 -13.45 12.21 2.74
C VAL A 27 -13.77 10.74 2.45
N CYS A 28 -14.71 10.17 3.19
CA CYS A 28 -15.18 8.80 2.99
C CYS A 28 -16.71 8.77 3.04
N ASN A 29 -17.31 7.87 2.28
CA ASN A 29 -18.76 7.64 2.28
C ASN A 29 -19.20 6.57 3.30
N TRP A 30 -18.25 5.95 4.01
CA TRP A 30 -18.52 5.01 5.10
C TRP A 30 -17.94 5.51 6.42
N ASP A 31 -18.63 5.21 7.51
CA ASP A 31 -18.23 5.55 8.87
C ASP A 31 -17.92 4.29 9.70
N CYS A 32 -16.96 3.48 9.20
CA CYS A 32 -16.57 2.26 9.89
C CYS A 32 -15.97 2.59 11.28
N GLU A 33 -16.47 1.94 12.33
CA GLU A 33 -16.10 2.23 13.73
C GLU A 33 -14.62 1.98 14.04
N TYR A 34 -14.01 0.99 13.34
CA TYR A 34 -12.60 0.63 13.48
C TYR A 34 -11.66 1.46 12.62
N CYS A 35 -12.20 2.30 11.73
CA CYS A 35 -11.38 3.19 10.93
C CYS A 35 -10.92 4.38 11.79
N PRO A 36 -9.64 4.77 11.74
CA PRO A 36 -9.15 5.92 12.47
C PRO A 36 -9.91 7.19 12.09
N ASP A 37 -10.30 7.99 13.07
CA ASP A 37 -11.09 9.20 12.84
C ASP A 37 -10.41 10.15 11.86
N TYR A 38 -9.08 10.32 11.94
CA TYR A 38 -8.32 11.18 11.02
C TYR A 38 -8.36 10.72 9.55
N SER A 39 -8.72 9.47 9.26
CA SER A 39 -8.78 8.93 7.90
C SER A 39 -10.16 9.01 7.26
N LYS A 40 -11.19 9.45 8.01
CA LYS A 40 -12.57 9.53 7.53
C LYS A 40 -13.31 10.81 7.93
N ALA A 41 -12.67 11.72 8.66
CA ALA A 41 -13.31 12.91 9.24
C ALA A 41 -13.82 13.93 8.19
N GLY A 42 -13.28 13.89 6.96
CA GLY A 42 -13.65 14.83 5.90
C GLY A 42 -13.11 16.26 6.10
N ASP A 43 -12.26 16.47 7.11
CA ASP A 43 -11.65 17.77 7.43
C ASP A 43 -10.40 18.10 6.57
N ASN A 44 -9.90 17.13 5.82
CA ASN A 44 -8.90 17.32 4.79
C ASN A 44 -9.57 17.05 3.42
N PRO A 45 -10.05 18.13 2.73
CA PRO A 45 -10.74 17.99 1.45
C PRO A 45 -9.80 17.50 0.34
N TRP A 46 -10.39 17.11 -0.77
CA TRP A 46 -9.65 16.75 -1.96
C TRP A 46 -8.76 17.91 -2.43
N PRO A 47 -7.53 17.61 -2.93
CA PRO A 47 -6.70 18.65 -3.53
C PRO A 47 -7.34 19.18 -4.82
N GLU A 48 -7.01 20.42 -5.15
CA GLU A 48 -7.40 21.00 -6.43
C GLU A 48 -6.76 20.24 -7.59
N GLN A 49 -7.49 20.08 -8.70
CA GLN A 49 -7.00 19.41 -9.91
C GLN A 49 -5.70 20.03 -10.44
N SER A 50 -5.61 21.36 -10.39
CA SER A 50 -4.42 22.10 -10.81
C SER A 50 -3.17 21.71 -10.00
N HIS A 51 -3.33 21.53 -8.67
CA HIS A 51 -2.23 21.09 -7.79
C HIS A 51 -1.84 19.64 -8.06
N CYS A 52 -2.82 18.76 -8.30
CA CYS A 52 -2.53 17.37 -8.69
C CYS A 52 -1.73 17.31 -9.99
N THR A 53 -2.18 18.04 -11.02
CA THR A 53 -1.50 18.10 -12.32
C THR A 53 -0.10 18.69 -12.20
N ASN A 54 0.06 19.77 -11.42
CA ASN A 54 1.36 20.39 -11.17
C ASN A 54 2.34 19.42 -10.51
N PHE A 55 1.90 18.75 -9.44
CA PHE A 55 2.71 17.74 -8.74
C PHE A 55 3.12 16.60 -9.66
N LEU A 56 2.18 16.01 -10.41
CA LEU A 56 2.48 14.91 -11.32
C LEU A 56 3.45 15.30 -12.41
N ASN A 57 3.30 16.48 -13.04
CA ASN A 57 4.22 16.94 -14.07
C ASN A 57 5.64 17.07 -13.53
N GLN A 58 5.82 17.69 -12.35
CA GLN A 58 7.14 17.84 -11.74
C GLN A 58 7.72 16.49 -11.29
N LEU A 59 6.88 15.57 -10.79
CA LEU A 59 7.28 14.21 -10.44
C LEU A 59 7.78 13.44 -11.67
N PHE A 60 7.04 13.48 -12.77
CA PHE A 60 7.44 12.80 -14.02
C PHE A 60 8.72 13.38 -14.61
N ASP A 61 8.88 14.71 -14.58
CA ASP A 61 10.12 15.36 -14.98
C ASP A 61 11.31 14.91 -14.09
N HIS A 62 11.07 14.77 -12.78
CA HIS A 62 12.10 14.29 -11.85
C HIS A 62 12.50 12.83 -12.15
N VAL A 63 11.55 11.89 -12.26
CA VAL A 63 11.87 10.48 -12.50
C VAL A 63 12.51 10.26 -13.88
N ASN A 64 12.14 11.03 -14.87
CA ASN A 64 12.80 11.01 -16.17
C ASN A 64 14.28 11.44 -16.09
N LYS A 65 14.61 12.46 -15.29
CA LYS A 65 16.00 12.92 -15.07
C LYS A 65 16.86 11.86 -14.40
N ILE A 66 16.28 11.06 -13.49
CA ILE A 66 16.99 9.98 -12.79
C ILE A 66 16.83 8.62 -13.47
N ASN A 67 16.24 8.57 -14.67
CA ASN A 67 15.97 7.37 -15.46
C ASN A 67 15.23 6.29 -14.68
N LYS A 68 14.17 6.67 -13.97
CA LYS A 68 13.27 5.76 -13.24
C LYS A 68 11.84 5.87 -13.74
N LYS A 69 11.05 4.85 -13.47
CA LYS A 69 9.59 4.90 -13.50
C LYS A 69 9.07 5.30 -12.12
N VAL A 70 7.78 5.59 -12.00
CA VAL A 70 7.14 5.82 -10.72
C VAL A 70 5.94 4.89 -10.54
N HIS A 71 5.76 4.41 -9.32
CA HIS A 71 4.57 3.71 -8.88
C HIS A 71 3.84 4.57 -7.85
N ILE A 72 2.57 4.87 -8.09
CA ILE A 72 1.77 5.73 -7.23
C ILE A 72 0.68 4.91 -6.55
N ASP A 73 0.69 4.91 -5.20
CA ASP A 73 -0.40 4.40 -4.39
C ASP A 73 -1.29 5.56 -3.94
N LEU A 74 -2.51 5.61 -4.40
CA LEU A 74 -3.50 6.56 -3.89
C LEU A 74 -4.24 5.94 -2.70
N ILE A 75 -4.17 6.63 -1.58
CA ILE A 75 -4.85 6.28 -0.34
C ILE A 75 -5.61 7.49 0.21
N GLY A 76 -6.46 7.25 1.22
CA GLY A 76 -7.20 8.34 1.84
C GLY A 76 -8.42 7.83 2.61
N GLY A 77 -9.50 8.61 2.63
CA GLY A 77 -10.82 8.12 2.99
C GLY A 77 -11.30 7.11 1.95
N GLU A 78 -12.04 7.55 0.96
CA GLU A 78 -12.37 6.74 -0.23
C GLU A 78 -11.92 7.50 -1.49
N VAL A 79 -10.74 7.14 -2.01
CA VAL A 79 -10.07 7.87 -3.11
C VAL A 79 -10.89 7.95 -4.39
N THR A 80 -11.76 6.96 -4.64
CA THR A 80 -12.61 6.92 -5.83
C THR A 80 -13.73 7.97 -5.80
N LEU A 81 -13.95 8.63 -4.67
CA LEU A 81 -14.86 9.77 -4.55
C LEU A 81 -14.24 11.09 -5.04
N TYR A 82 -12.93 11.12 -5.28
CA TYR A 82 -12.30 12.30 -5.86
C TYR A 82 -12.96 12.66 -7.20
N PRO A 83 -13.48 13.88 -7.39
CA PRO A 83 -14.28 14.22 -8.57
C PRO A 83 -13.56 13.99 -9.90
N ASN A 84 -12.24 14.21 -9.90
CA ASN A 84 -11.40 14.09 -11.08
C ASN A 84 -10.55 12.80 -11.09
N PHE A 85 -11.00 11.74 -10.38
CA PHE A 85 -10.23 10.50 -10.23
C PHE A 85 -9.83 9.90 -11.58
N LYS A 86 -10.75 9.80 -12.53
CA LYS A 86 -10.48 9.24 -13.86
C LYS A 86 -9.38 10.01 -14.59
N GLN A 87 -9.48 11.35 -14.61
CA GLN A 87 -8.47 12.20 -15.26
C GLN A 87 -7.09 12.06 -14.62
N LEU A 88 -7.04 11.93 -13.27
CA LEU A 88 -5.81 11.68 -12.54
C LEU A 88 -5.20 10.33 -12.94
N ALA A 89 -6.00 9.27 -12.97
CA ALA A 89 -5.59 7.93 -13.36
C ALA A 89 -5.09 7.88 -14.82
N GLU A 90 -5.78 8.56 -15.74
CA GLU A 90 -5.37 8.72 -17.13
C GLU A 90 -4.03 9.45 -17.26
N GLN A 91 -3.81 10.53 -16.51
CA GLN A 91 -2.55 11.27 -16.49
C GLN A 91 -1.38 10.41 -16.02
N ILE A 92 -1.57 9.64 -14.95
CA ILE A 92 -0.55 8.73 -14.40
C ILE A 92 -0.20 7.64 -15.41
N ASN A 93 -1.20 6.99 -16.00
CA ASN A 93 -1.02 5.92 -16.96
C ASN A 93 -0.35 6.40 -18.26
N SER A 94 -0.77 7.58 -18.78
CA SER A 94 -0.21 8.18 -19.99
C SER A 94 1.27 8.55 -19.87
N ALA A 95 1.76 8.76 -18.66
CA ALA A 95 3.18 8.97 -18.37
C ALA A 95 4.00 7.67 -18.29
N GLY A 96 3.40 6.50 -18.57
CA GLY A 96 4.05 5.19 -18.42
C GLY A 96 4.28 4.78 -16.97
N SER A 97 3.58 5.41 -16.03
CA SER A 97 3.64 5.15 -14.60
C SER A 97 2.58 4.14 -14.18
N THR A 98 2.79 3.48 -13.05
CA THR A 98 1.84 2.51 -12.51
C THR A 98 1.02 3.10 -11.38
N LEU A 99 -0.25 2.69 -11.30
CA LEU A 99 -1.21 3.18 -10.32
C LEU A 99 -1.80 2.04 -9.49
N SER A 100 -1.71 2.19 -8.18
CA SER A 100 -2.42 1.37 -7.20
C SER A 100 -3.37 2.21 -6.38
N ILE A 101 -4.49 1.63 -5.96
CA ILE A 101 -5.44 2.30 -5.07
C ILE A 101 -5.89 1.39 -3.93
N PHE A 102 -6.24 2.03 -2.82
CA PHE A 102 -6.98 1.40 -1.72
C PHE A 102 -8.40 1.96 -1.73
N SER A 103 -9.39 1.09 -1.81
CA SER A 103 -10.79 1.49 -1.93
C SER A 103 -11.70 0.58 -1.09
N ASN A 104 -12.81 1.12 -0.63
CA ASN A 104 -13.88 0.33 -0.03
C ASN A 104 -14.79 -0.35 -1.08
N GLY A 105 -14.54 -0.14 -2.36
CA GLY A 105 -15.26 -0.74 -3.46
C GLY A 105 -16.68 -0.22 -3.68
N SER A 106 -17.11 0.82 -2.99
CA SER A 106 -18.52 1.28 -2.95
C SER A 106 -19.04 1.93 -4.24
N ARG A 107 -18.16 2.25 -5.19
CA ARG A 107 -18.57 2.89 -6.44
C ARG A 107 -19.40 1.94 -7.31
N THR A 108 -20.20 2.53 -8.20
CA THR A 108 -21.03 1.77 -9.14
C THR A 108 -20.18 0.92 -10.10
N ILE A 109 -20.75 -0.15 -10.62
CA ILE A 109 -20.10 -1.00 -11.62
C ILE A 109 -19.65 -0.19 -12.85
N ARG A 110 -20.47 0.77 -13.30
CA ARG A 110 -20.10 1.67 -14.39
C ARG A 110 -18.80 2.43 -14.12
N PHE A 111 -18.60 2.93 -12.91
CA PHE A 111 -17.35 3.61 -12.56
C PHE A 111 -16.15 2.68 -12.73
N TRP A 112 -16.25 1.45 -12.23
CA TRP A 112 -15.17 0.47 -12.34
C TRP A 112 -14.86 0.10 -13.80
N GLU A 113 -15.88 -0.03 -14.64
CA GLU A 113 -15.71 -0.22 -16.09
C GLU A 113 -14.94 0.94 -16.75
N GLU A 114 -15.15 2.16 -16.27
CA GLU A 114 -14.49 3.36 -16.83
C GLU A 114 -13.03 3.50 -16.39
N VAL A 115 -12.59 2.89 -15.28
CA VAL A 115 -11.25 3.11 -14.70
C VAL A 115 -10.36 1.86 -14.66
N LYS A 116 -10.91 0.67 -14.83
CA LYS A 116 -10.19 -0.61 -14.67
C LYS A 116 -8.86 -0.67 -15.44
N ASN A 117 -8.81 -0.13 -16.64
CA ASN A 117 -7.63 -0.19 -17.50
C ASN A 117 -6.50 0.79 -17.09
N TYR A 118 -6.75 1.68 -16.13
CA TYR A 118 -5.73 2.58 -15.59
C TYR A 118 -5.10 2.05 -14.30
N LEU A 119 -5.65 0.97 -13.71
CA LEU A 119 -5.21 0.42 -12.43
C LEU A 119 -4.29 -0.77 -12.64
N ASN A 120 -3.09 -0.73 -12.05
CA ASN A 120 -2.17 -1.86 -12.04
C ASN A 120 -2.52 -2.84 -10.92
N THR A 121 -2.70 -2.31 -9.71
CA THR A 121 -3.17 -3.08 -8.57
C THR A 121 -4.29 -2.33 -7.86
N ILE A 122 -5.13 -3.06 -7.19
CA ILE A 122 -6.18 -2.49 -6.35
C ILE A 122 -6.36 -3.33 -5.10
N VAL A 123 -6.46 -2.67 -3.97
CA VAL A 123 -6.86 -3.30 -2.71
C VAL A 123 -8.28 -2.88 -2.40
N ILE A 124 -9.22 -3.81 -2.49
CA ILE A 124 -10.60 -3.60 -2.05
C ILE A 124 -10.72 -4.06 -0.60
N SER A 125 -11.14 -3.16 0.27
CA SER A 125 -11.47 -3.49 1.65
C SER A 125 -12.93 -3.93 1.73
N TYR A 126 -13.16 -5.22 2.02
CA TYR A 126 -14.50 -5.72 2.29
C TYR A 126 -14.88 -5.49 3.75
N HIS A 127 -15.93 -4.73 3.96
CA HIS A 127 -16.48 -4.37 5.28
C HIS A 127 -17.85 -5.05 5.43
N PRO A 128 -18.01 -6.10 6.23
CA PRO A 128 -19.24 -6.90 6.28
C PRO A 128 -20.48 -6.09 6.71
N LEU A 129 -20.28 -5.00 7.45
CA LEU A 129 -21.36 -4.11 7.88
C LEU A 129 -21.81 -3.09 6.81
N SER A 130 -21.03 -2.90 5.75
CA SER A 130 -21.26 -1.83 4.77
C SER A 130 -21.28 -2.30 3.32
N ASN A 131 -20.77 -3.49 3.03
CA ASN A 131 -20.71 -4.04 1.68
C ASN A 131 -21.47 -5.38 1.58
N THR A 132 -21.91 -5.72 0.38
CA THR A 132 -22.51 -7.03 0.10
C THR A 132 -21.55 -7.88 -0.72
N ARG A 133 -21.60 -9.20 -0.50
CA ARG A 133 -20.85 -10.17 -1.30
C ARG A 133 -21.10 -9.97 -2.81
N GLN A 134 -22.36 -9.79 -3.21
CA GLN A 134 -22.73 -9.63 -4.62
C GLN A 134 -22.06 -8.40 -5.25
N HIS A 135 -22.05 -7.26 -4.53
CA HIS A 135 -21.42 -6.05 -5.05
C HIS A 135 -19.88 -6.23 -5.16
N LEU A 136 -19.25 -6.81 -4.13
CA LEU A 136 -17.82 -7.14 -4.16
C LEU A 136 -17.49 -8.00 -5.37
N THR A 137 -18.26 -9.11 -5.59
CA THR A 137 -18.03 -10.03 -6.70
C THR A 137 -18.13 -9.30 -8.04
N ASN A 138 -19.18 -8.51 -8.25
CA ASN A 138 -19.37 -7.74 -9.48
C ASN A 138 -18.21 -6.75 -9.74
N VAL A 139 -17.72 -6.07 -8.70
CA VAL A 139 -16.58 -5.16 -8.83
C VAL A 139 -15.30 -5.90 -9.23
N ILE A 140 -15.01 -7.00 -8.56
CA ILE A 140 -13.80 -7.80 -8.86
C ILE A 140 -13.88 -8.41 -10.27
N ASP A 141 -15.04 -8.92 -10.69
CA ASP A 141 -15.23 -9.48 -12.04
C ASP A 141 -14.95 -8.41 -13.13
N VAL A 142 -15.39 -7.16 -12.90
CA VAL A 142 -15.06 -6.04 -13.79
C VAL A 142 -13.55 -5.77 -13.80
N LEU A 143 -12.90 -5.77 -12.66
CA LEU A 143 -11.45 -5.51 -12.56
C LEU A 143 -10.64 -6.63 -13.23
N LEU A 144 -11.06 -7.89 -13.09
CA LEU A 144 -10.43 -9.04 -13.75
C LEU A 144 -10.62 -9.05 -15.29
N SER A 145 -11.60 -8.31 -15.79
CA SER A 145 -11.83 -8.12 -17.23
C SER A 145 -11.04 -6.95 -17.82
N SER A 146 -10.09 -6.37 -17.07
CA SER A 146 -9.24 -5.28 -17.57
C SER A 146 -8.36 -5.77 -18.73
N ASP A 147 -8.28 -4.94 -19.77
CA ASP A 147 -7.42 -5.15 -20.94
C ASP A 147 -6.44 -3.95 -21.00
N ARG A 148 -5.37 -4.08 -20.23
CA ARG A 148 -4.34 -3.04 -20.15
C ARG A 148 -3.35 -3.18 -21.30
N ASN A 149 -2.81 -2.05 -21.74
CA ASN A 149 -1.85 -2.00 -22.85
C ASN A 149 -0.55 -2.78 -22.58
N ASP A 150 -0.23 -3.08 -21.32
CA ASP A 150 0.93 -3.90 -20.93
C ASP A 150 0.64 -5.41 -20.95
N GLY A 151 -0.60 -5.81 -21.18
CA GLY A 151 -1.03 -7.22 -21.24
C GLY A 151 -1.08 -7.92 -19.87
N GLU A 152 -0.81 -7.21 -18.76
CA GLU A 152 -0.76 -7.83 -17.42
C GLU A 152 -2.12 -7.82 -16.70
N GLY A 153 -3.05 -6.97 -17.14
CA GLY A 153 -4.34 -6.78 -16.48
C GLY A 153 -4.23 -6.08 -15.11
N THR A 154 -5.35 -5.94 -14.42
CA THR A 154 -5.40 -5.41 -13.06
C THR A 154 -5.26 -6.55 -12.06
N ILE A 155 -4.43 -6.38 -11.04
CA ILE A 155 -4.24 -7.38 -9.97
C ILE A 155 -5.07 -6.96 -8.74
N PRO A 156 -6.23 -7.60 -8.51
CA PRO A 156 -7.04 -7.30 -7.34
C PRO A 156 -6.54 -8.03 -6.09
N THR A 157 -6.61 -7.32 -4.97
CA THR A 157 -6.50 -7.91 -3.62
C THR A 157 -7.76 -7.55 -2.84
N VAL A 158 -8.37 -8.50 -2.16
CA VAL A 158 -9.46 -8.25 -1.23
C VAL A 158 -8.97 -8.41 0.19
N ASN A 159 -9.04 -7.33 0.96
CA ASN A 159 -8.79 -7.32 2.39
C ASN A 159 -10.12 -7.47 3.13
N PHE A 160 -10.37 -8.61 3.72
CA PHE A 160 -11.56 -8.84 4.54
C PHE A 160 -11.35 -8.30 5.95
N ALA A 161 -12.11 -7.26 6.31
CA ALA A 161 -12.14 -6.71 7.67
C ALA A 161 -12.80 -7.74 8.61
N CYS A 162 -12.01 -8.40 9.46
CA CYS A 162 -12.49 -9.45 10.35
C CYS A 162 -13.21 -8.85 11.56
N VAL A 163 -14.44 -8.35 11.34
CA VAL A 163 -15.37 -7.98 12.40
C VAL A 163 -15.71 -9.23 13.20
N LYS A 164 -15.57 -9.16 14.54
CA LYS A 164 -15.57 -10.34 15.43
C LYS A 164 -16.77 -11.26 15.23
N GLU A 165 -17.95 -10.69 15.09
CA GLU A 165 -19.22 -11.42 14.95
C GLU A 165 -19.34 -12.16 13.62
N TYR A 166 -18.51 -11.80 12.61
CA TYR A 166 -18.58 -12.32 11.24
C TYR A 166 -17.37 -13.17 10.84
N ILE A 167 -16.46 -13.50 11.77
CA ILE A 167 -15.19 -14.17 11.44
C ILE A 167 -15.42 -15.47 10.65
N ASP A 168 -16.28 -16.35 11.12
CA ASP A 168 -16.50 -17.66 10.48
C ASP A 168 -17.17 -17.49 9.09
N GLU A 169 -18.11 -16.53 8.96
CA GLU A 169 -18.74 -16.19 7.67
C GLU A 169 -17.73 -15.62 6.68
N ILE A 170 -16.85 -14.71 7.14
CA ILE A 170 -15.80 -14.10 6.32
C ILE A 170 -14.80 -15.15 5.84
N ILE A 171 -14.39 -16.09 6.71
CA ILE A 171 -13.49 -17.19 6.35
C ILE A 171 -14.14 -18.08 5.30
N ALA A 172 -15.40 -18.46 5.49
CA ALA A 172 -16.15 -19.26 4.52
C ALA A 172 -16.26 -18.56 3.17
N MET A 173 -16.64 -17.25 3.18
CA MET A 173 -16.74 -16.43 1.97
C MET A 173 -15.39 -16.31 1.25
N ARG A 174 -14.28 -16.03 1.97
CA ARG A 174 -12.93 -16.00 1.39
C ARG A 174 -12.62 -17.30 0.66
N ASN A 175 -12.90 -18.45 1.29
CA ASN A 175 -12.59 -19.75 0.72
C ASN A 175 -13.41 -20.02 -0.55
N GLU A 176 -14.72 -19.71 -0.53
CA GLU A 176 -15.57 -19.86 -1.72
C GLU A 176 -15.13 -18.94 -2.86
N LEU A 177 -14.81 -17.68 -2.58
CA LEU A 177 -14.39 -16.71 -3.58
C LEU A 177 -13.03 -17.05 -4.20
N HIS A 178 -12.12 -17.71 -3.46
CA HIS A 178 -10.88 -18.22 -4.04
C HIS A 178 -11.14 -19.18 -5.21
N TYR A 179 -12.05 -20.14 -5.02
CA TYR A 179 -12.41 -21.09 -6.07
C TYR A 179 -13.23 -20.43 -7.18
N TYR A 180 -14.11 -19.49 -6.84
CA TYR A 180 -14.89 -18.75 -7.83
C TYR A 180 -14.01 -17.96 -8.80
N TRP A 181 -12.96 -17.31 -8.30
CA TRP A 181 -12.00 -16.56 -9.13
C TRP A 181 -10.78 -17.38 -9.57
N GLU A 182 -10.78 -18.68 -9.34
CA GLU A 182 -9.70 -19.59 -9.77
C GLU A 182 -8.31 -19.13 -9.31
N GLY A 183 -8.21 -18.56 -8.12
CA GLY A 183 -6.96 -18.05 -7.54
C GLY A 183 -6.43 -16.75 -8.15
N ARG A 184 -7.16 -16.12 -9.08
CA ARG A 184 -6.73 -14.85 -9.73
C ARG A 184 -6.79 -13.60 -8.85
N VAL A 185 -7.30 -13.72 -7.63
CA VAL A 185 -7.47 -12.62 -6.66
C VAL A 185 -6.74 -12.95 -5.38
N ASN A 186 -5.96 -12.02 -4.87
CA ASN A 186 -5.36 -12.16 -3.55
C ASN A 186 -6.43 -11.91 -2.48
N LEU A 187 -6.59 -12.87 -1.56
CA LEU A 187 -7.63 -12.83 -0.52
C LEU A 187 -7.00 -12.86 0.87
N GLU A 188 -7.07 -11.76 1.58
CA GLU A 188 -6.41 -11.60 2.87
C GLU A 188 -7.40 -11.31 3.99
N LEU A 189 -7.27 -12.02 5.10
CA LEU A 189 -7.98 -11.72 6.34
C LEU A 189 -7.20 -10.68 7.13
N ARG A 190 -7.89 -9.65 7.65
CA ARG A 190 -7.27 -8.56 8.38
C ARG A 190 -7.84 -8.44 9.79
N LEU A 191 -7.00 -8.70 10.79
CA LEU A 191 -7.28 -8.29 12.16
C LEU A 191 -7.37 -6.77 12.23
N LEU A 192 -8.45 -6.26 12.80
CA LEU A 192 -8.71 -4.83 12.89
C LEU A 192 -7.98 -4.26 14.12
N ARG A 193 -7.06 -3.35 13.86
CA ARG A 193 -6.26 -2.70 14.92
C ARG A 193 -7.08 -1.64 15.64
N ASP A 194 -6.80 -1.43 16.92
CA ASP A 194 -7.38 -0.31 17.66
C ASP A 194 -7.06 1.02 16.96
N LYS A 195 -8.06 1.82 16.71
CA LYS A 195 -7.94 3.11 16.02
C LYS A 195 -7.03 4.12 16.72
N ARG A 196 -6.74 3.91 18.00
CA ARG A 196 -5.80 4.70 18.81
C ARG A 196 -4.39 4.09 18.79
N GLY A 197 -4.28 2.82 18.38
CA GLY A 197 -3.10 1.98 18.54
C GLY A 197 -2.13 1.98 17.37
N HIS A 198 -2.04 3.03 16.55
CA HIS A 198 -1.11 3.11 15.42
C HIS A 198 0.36 2.85 15.76
N ARG A 199 0.72 2.82 17.02
CA ARG A 199 2.10 2.66 17.49
C ARG A 199 2.34 1.35 18.25
N ARG A 200 1.31 0.55 18.52
CA ARG A 200 1.45 -0.69 19.29
C ARG A 200 0.93 -1.87 18.50
N PHE A 201 1.82 -2.74 18.12
CA PHE A 201 1.48 -4.03 17.54
C PHE A 201 0.80 -4.88 18.61
N GLY A 202 -0.36 -5.47 18.26
CA GLY A 202 -1.11 -6.35 19.18
C GLY A 202 -2.27 -5.68 19.93
N GLU A 203 -2.51 -4.37 19.73
CA GLU A 203 -3.74 -3.74 20.17
C GLU A 203 -4.79 -3.85 19.04
N TRP A 204 -5.90 -4.54 19.36
CA TRP A 204 -6.97 -4.81 18.40
C TRP A 204 -8.20 -3.96 18.70
N HIS A 205 -9.00 -3.66 17.68
CA HIS A 205 -10.25 -2.92 17.84
C HIS A 205 -11.29 -3.75 18.62
N TYR A 206 -11.37 -5.05 18.27
CA TYR A 206 -12.24 -6.01 18.96
C TYR A 206 -11.46 -6.83 19.99
N ASP A 207 -12.20 -7.31 21.00
CA ASP A 207 -11.69 -8.26 22.00
C ASP A 207 -11.64 -9.66 21.38
N TYR A 208 -10.70 -9.88 20.47
CA TYR A 208 -10.48 -11.19 19.86
C TYR A 208 -9.92 -12.17 20.88
N THR A 209 -10.51 -13.36 20.93
CA THR A 209 -9.91 -14.48 21.66
C THR A 209 -8.68 -15.00 20.92
N GLN A 210 -7.84 -15.79 21.61
CA GLN A 210 -6.73 -16.44 20.93
C GLN A 210 -7.21 -17.35 19.80
N GLU A 211 -8.35 -18.04 19.99
CA GLU A 211 -8.99 -18.86 18.94
C GLU A 211 -9.37 -18.04 17.70
N ASP A 212 -9.93 -16.83 17.89
CA ASP A 212 -10.24 -15.93 16.78
C ASP A 212 -8.98 -15.54 16.00
N ILE A 213 -7.92 -15.19 16.73
CA ILE A 213 -6.63 -14.82 16.14
C ILE A 213 -6.05 -16.00 15.36
N ASP A 214 -6.04 -17.20 15.96
CA ASP A 214 -5.50 -18.40 15.33
C ASP A 214 -6.29 -18.76 14.05
N LYS A 215 -7.62 -18.63 14.05
CA LYS A 215 -8.46 -18.83 12.87
C LYS A 215 -8.12 -17.84 11.75
N ILE A 216 -7.98 -16.55 12.07
CA ILE A 216 -7.69 -15.49 11.10
C ILE A 216 -6.28 -15.63 10.53
N MET A 217 -5.32 -16.01 11.37
CA MET A 217 -3.90 -16.15 10.97
C MET A 217 -3.59 -17.53 10.36
N ALA A 218 -4.53 -18.46 10.42
CA ALA A 218 -4.34 -19.77 9.80
C ALA A 218 -4.11 -19.65 8.30
N PRO A 219 -3.13 -20.38 7.74
CA PRO A 219 -2.92 -20.40 6.30
C PRO A 219 -4.19 -20.91 5.59
N PRO A 220 -4.54 -20.34 4.43
CA PRO A 220 -5.73 -20.77 3.72
C PRO A 220 -5.59 -22.21 3.21
N PRO A 221 -6.70 -22.92 2.97
CA PRO A 221 -6.68 -24.35 2.55
C PRO A 221 -5.85 -24.63 1.30
N TRP A 222 -5.69 -23.63 0.43
CA TRP A 222 -4.92 -23.75 -0.83
C TRP A 222 -3.44 -23.37 -0.70
N HIS A 223 -2.96 -22.96 0.47
CA HIS A 223 -1.59 -22.47 0.66
C HIS A 223 -0.50 -23.43 0.17
N ASN A 224 -0.75 -24.73 0.25
CA ASN A 224 0.18 -25.79 -0.18
C ASN A 224 -0.19 -26.42 -1.53
N GLN A 225 -1.19 -25.88 -2.25
CA GLN A 225 -1.53 -26.38 -3.58
C GLN A 225 -0.61 -25.73 -4.61
N PRO A 226 -0.03 -26.48 -5.56
CA PRO A 226 0.69 -25.88 -6.66
C PRO A 226 -0.27 -24.98 -7.42
N VAL A 227 0.01 -23.69 -7.46
CA VAL A 227 -0.75 -22.74 -8.26
C VAL A 227 -0.36 -22.98 -9.71
N GLU A 228 -1.19 -23.68 -10.47
CA GLU A 228 -0.99 -23.92 -11.92
C GLU A 228 -1.16 -22.64 -12.76
N HIS A 229 -1.59 -21.55 -12.15
CA HIS A 229 -1.74 -20.29 -12.85
C HIS A 229 -0.48 -19.45 -12.66
N HIS A 230 0.12 -19.09 -13.77
CA HIS A 230 1.26 -18.22 -13.96
C HIS A 230 1.01 -16.78 -13.43
N PHE A 231 0.64 -16.68 -12.17
CA PHE A 231 1.08 -15.54 -11.40
C PHE A 231 2.58 -15.75 -11.21
N THR A 232 3.38 -15.27 -12.14
CA THR A 232 4.71 -14.85 -11.75
C THR A 232 4.44 -13.78 -10.69
N PRO A 233 4.68 -14.05 -9.41
CA PRO A 233 4.76 -12.97 -8.45
C PRO A 233 5.97 -12.18 -8.95
N THR A 234 5.71 -11.17 -9.76
CA THR A 234 6.66 -10.11 -9.94
C THR A 234 6.82 -9.58 -8.53
N GLN A 235 7.75 -10.21 -7.80
CA GLN A 235 8.18 -9.88 -6.46
C GLN A 235 7.05 -10.03 -5.42
N GLN A 236 7.19 -10.98 -4.53
CA GLN A 236 6.31 -11.03 -3.36
C GLN A 236 6.49 -9.71 -2.60
N PRO A 237 5.46 -8.82 -2.57
CA PRO A 237 5.59 -7.58 -1.83
C PRO A 237 5.82 -7.97 -0.37
N GLY A 238 7.00 -7.69 0.16
CA GLY A 238 7.28 -7.89 1.57
C GLY A 238 8.46 -8.78 1.94
N GLU A 239 9.19 -9.37 0.99
CA GLU A 239 10.45 -10.01 1.35
C GLU A 239 11.55 -8.98 1.59
N ILE A 240 12.11 -9.03 2.78
CA ILE A 240 13.20 -8.18 3.23
C ILE A 240 14.46 -9.04 3.32
N LYS A 241 15.49 -8.61 2.62
CA LYS A 241 16.84 -9.16 2.71
C LYS A 241 17.63 -8.45 3.80
N ILE A 242 18.15 -9.20 4.74
CA ILE A 242 19.04 -8.69 5.77
C ILE A 242 20.43 -9.28 5.56
N VAL A 243 21.45 -8.42 5.45
CA VAL A 243 22.86 -8.78 5.53
C VAL A 243 23.32 -8.46 6.94
N HIS A 244 23.71 -9.49 7.68
CA HIS A 244 24.22 -9.36 9.05
C HIS A 244 25.67 -8.88 9.08
N LEU A 245 26.16 -8.45 10.24
CA LEU A 245 27.54 -7.96 10.38
C LEU A 245 28.61 -9.03 10.10
N ASP A 246 28.26 -10.29 10.25
CA ASP A 246 29.13 -11.44 9.91
C ASP A 246 29.08 -11.85 8.43
N GLY A 247 28.30 -11.11 7.61
CA GLY A 247 28.09 -11.36 6.19
C GLY A 247 27.03 -12.42 5.88
N THR A 248 26.41 -13.03 6.87
CA THR A 248 25.28 -13.96 6.63
C THR A 248 24.07 -13.23 6.12
N ILE A 249 23.21 -13.92 5.34
CA ILE A 249 22.00 -13.36 4.74
C ILE A 249 20.79 -14.11 5.27
N SER A 250 19.76 -13.35 5.66
CA SER A 250 18.44 -13.90 6.00
C SER A 250 17.34 -13.15 5.26
N TRP A 251 16.21 -13.85 5.06
CA TRP A 251 15.03 -13.29 4.38
C TRP A 251 13.85 -13.33 5.34
N HIS A 252 13.07 -12.25 5.39
CA HIS A 252 11.97 -12.07 6.32
C HIS A 252 10.80 -11.38 5.65
N ASN A 253 9.58 -11.71 6.07
CA ASN A 253 8.44 -10.88 5.73
C ASN A 253 8.35 -9.66 6.68
N LEU A 254 7.55 -8.66 6.32
CA LEU A 254 7.42 -7.42 7.09
C LEU A 254 6.87 -7.65 8.52
N ASN A 255 5.99 -8.64 8.70
CA ASN A 255 5.44 -8.96 10.01
C ASN A 255 6.53 -9.58 10.91
N ASP A 256 7.36 -10.47 10.39
CA ASP A 256 8.47 -11.08 11.15
C ASP A 256 9.46 -10.01 11.62
N ILE A 257 9.75 -9.01 10.79
CA ILE A 257 10.60 -7.87 11.15
C ILE A 257 10.04 -7.12 12.36
N ILE A 258 8.73 -6.85 12.36
CA ILE A 258 8.08 -6.10 13.45
C ILE A 258 7.98 -6.97 14.71
N VAL A 259 7.51 -8.20 14.58
CA VAL A 259 7.34 -9.15 15.70
C VAL A 259 8.70 -9.49 16.33
N GLY A 260 9.70 -9.72 15.48
CA GLY A 260 11.09 -10.00 15.89
C GLY A 260 11.84 -8.78 16.43
N LYS A 261 11.20 -7.59 16.46
CA LYS A 261 11.83 -6.31 16.87
C LYS A 261 13.10 -6.00 16.09
N MET A 262 13.16 -6.42 14.83
CA MET A 262 14.29 -6.20 13.92
C MET A 262 14.22 -4.84 13.21
N ASN A 263 13.17 -4.05 13.46
CA ASN A 263 12.90 -2.74 12.84
C ASN A 263 13.62 -1.56 13.53
N ARG A 264 14.87 -1.77 13.99
CA ARG A 264 15.67 -0.76 14.68
C ARG A 264 16.89 -0.40 13.84
N PHE A 265 16.90 0.83 13.33
CA PHE A 265 17.87 1.30 12.35
C PHE A 265 18.58 2.60 12.75
N THR A 266 18.50 3.01 14.02
CA THR A 266 19.16 4.22 14.51
C THR A 266 20.65 4.21 14.17
N GLY A 267 21.12 5.24 13.47
CA GLY A 267 22.50 5.35 13.01
C GLY A 267 22.80 4.68 11.66
N MET A 268 21.84 4.00 11.03
CA MET A 268 21.98 3.53 9.64
C MET A 268 21.60 4.63 8.65
N HIS A 269 22.20 4.64 7.50
CA HIS A 269 21.72 5.42 6.35
C HIS A 269 20.45 4.79 5.80
N CYS A 270 19.48 5.62 5.36
CA CYS A 270 18.19 5.18 4.84
C CYS A 270 17.88 5.88 3.52
N ASN A 271 17.44 5.12 2.53
CA ASN A 271 17.12 5.61 1.19
C ASN A 271 15.71 6.20 1.05
N ILE A 272 15.03 6.51 2.16
CA ILE A 272 13.76 7.25 2.06
C ILE A 272 13.97 8.56 1.28
N GLY A 273 13.00 8.92 0.45
CA GLY A 273 13.10 10.04 -0.48
C GLY A 273 13.73 9.69 -1.84
N ARG A 274 14.59 8.66 -1.90
CA ARG A 274 15.18 8.14 -3.15
C ARG A 274 14.42 6.93 -3.70
N GLU A 275 13.94 6.09 -2.82
CA GLU A 275 13.15 4.89 -3.14
C GLU A 275 11.67 5.09 -2.88
N SER A 276 11.32 6.01 -1.98
CA SER A 276 9.92 6.30 -1.65
C SER A 276 9.71 7.77 -1.28
N ILE A 277 8.52 8.29 -1.61
CA ILE A 277 8.03 9.62 -1.26
C ILE A 277 6.62 9.47 -0.69
N VAL A 278 6.28 10.32 0.27
CA VAL A 278 4.95 10.37 0.87
C VAL A 278 4.36 11.75 0.65
N VAL A 279 3.11 11.80 0.19
CA VAL A 279 2.31 13.03 0.15
C VAL A 279 1.20 12.87 1.18
N ASP A 280 1.18 13.75 2.18
CA ASP A 280 0.19 13.71 3.24
C ASP A 280 -1.18 14.30 2.81
N PHE A 281 -2.21 14.15 3.66
CA PHE A 281 -3.56 14.66 3.41
C PHE A 281 -3.64 16.19 3.15
N LYS A 282 -2.61 16.92 3.56
CA LYS A 282 -2.53 18.38 3.36
C LYS A 282 -1.73 18.76 2.12
N GLY A 283 -1.24 17.78 1.35
CA GLY A 283 -0.43 18.01 0.17
C GLY A 283 1.05 18.25 0.44
N ASN A 284 1.54 18.10 1.69
CA ASN A 284 2.96 18.21 1.97
C ASN A 284 3.69 16.98 1.45
N ILE A 285 4.79 17.21 0.74
CA ILE A 285 5.63 16.16 0.16
C ILE A 285 6.79 15.90 1.13
N ARG A 286 6.89 14.65 1.57
CA ARG A 286 7.87 14.21 2.56
C ARG A 286 8.70 13.05 2.03
N THR A 287 9.92 12.91 2.52
CA THR A 287 10.80 11.79 2.17
C THR A 287 10.30 10.45 2.74
N GLY A 288 9.55 10.47 3.84
CA GLY A 288 8.96 9.30 4.46
C GLY A 288 8.00 9.68 5.59
N TYR A 289 7.32 8.68 6.15
CA TYR A 289 6.43 8.85 7.30
C TYR A 289 7.17 9.21 8.59
N CYS A 290 8.44 8.87 8.70
CA CYS A 290 9.31 9.31 9.80
C CYS A 290 9.63 10.82 9.77
N GLN A 291 9.16 11.55 8.75
CA GLN A 291 9.23 13.02 8.62
C GLN A 291 10.65 13.59 8.57
N HIS A 292 11.63 12.85 8.07
CA HIS A 292 13.03 13.28 8.01
C HIS A 292 13.35 14.36 6.97
N GLY A 293 12.42 14.74 6.12
CA GLY A 293 12.65 15.79 5.13
C GLY A 293 11.38 16.22 4.45
N SER A 294 11.40 17.44 3.92
CA SER A 294 10.33 17.99 3.10
C SER A 294 10.87 18.29 1.72
N ALA A 295 10.12 17.89 0.67
CA ALA A 295 10.38 18.27 -0.71
C ALA A 295 9.53 19.47 -1.15
N GLY A 296 8.60 19.94 -0.30
CA GLY A 296 7.70 21.04 -0.59
C GLY A 296 6.23 20.63 -0.45
N HIS A 297 5.38 21.28 -1.23
CA HIS A 297 3.95 21.06 -1.28
C HIS A 297 3.49 20.84 -2.72
N ILE A 298 2.41 20.09 -2.97
CA ILE A 298 1.90 19.78 -4.32
C ILE A 298 1.53 21.03 -5.15
N SER A 299 1.27 22.18 -4.48
CA SER A 299 0.98 23.46 -5.13
C SER A 299 2.23 24.28 -5.47
N ASP A 300 3.41 23.87 -4.98
CA ASP A 300 4.63 24.63 -5.20
C ASP A 300 5.03 24.65 -6.68
N SER A 301 5.45 25.80 -7.19
CA SER A 301 5.93 25.94 -8.55
C SER A 301 7.26 25.21 -8.80
N ASN A 302 7.99 24.90 -7.72
CA ASN A 302 9.25 24.16 -7.79
C ASN A 302 9.34 23.22 -6.58
N ILE A 303 9.17 21.92 -6.83
CA ILE A 303 9.25 20.87 -5.84
C ILE A 303 10.69 20.33 -5.82
N ASN A 304 11.29 20.30 -4.66
CA ASN A 304 12.68 19.86 -4.49
C ASN A 304 12.75 18.36 -4.15
N PHE A 305 12.52 17.50 -5.13
CA PHE A 305 12.62 16.06 -4.95
C PHE A 305 14.06 15.64 -4.58
N PRO A 306 14.24 14.80 -3.56
CA PRO A 306 15.57 14.31 -3.19
C PRO A 306 16.12 13.39 -4.29
N SER A 307 17.33 13.68 -4.79
CA SER A 307 17.96 12.88 -5.85
C SER A 307 19.12 12.02 -5.34
N ASP A 308 19.98 12.56 -4.46
CA ASP A 308 21.30 11.98 -4.20
C ASP A 308 21.65 11.75 -2.73
N SER A 309 20.78 12.15 -1.81
CA SER A 309 21.06 12.06 -0.37
C SER A 309 20.26 10.94 0.29
N TYR A 310 20.93 10.15 1.09
CA TYR A 310 20.31 9.29 2.08
C TYR A 310 20.18 10.01 3.41
N VAL A 311 19.25 9.57 4.24
CA VAL A 311 18.97 10.15 5.55
C VAL A 311 19.59 9.27 6.63
N LEU A 312 20.28 9.86 7.60
CA LEU A 312 20.71 9.14 8.80
C LEU A 312 19.49 8.87 9.69
N CYS A 313 19.17 7.59 9.91
CA CYS A 313 18.02 7.21 10.73
C CYS A 313 18.21 7.62 12.18
N GLN A 314 17.30 8.43 12.70
CA GLN A 314 17.28 8.90 14.09
C GLN A 314 16.13 8.26 14.89
N GLN A 315 15.29 7.46 14.25
CA GLN A 315 14.16 6.82 14.91
C GLN A 315 14.63 5.60 15.70
N GLU A 316 14.08 5.41 16.90
CA GLU A 316 14.35 4.22 17.71
C GLU A 316 13.86 2.95 17.01
N SER A 317 12.73 3.03 16.30
CA SER A 317 12.15 1.94 15.55
C SER A 317 11.32 2.44 14.36
N CYS A 318 11.31 1.66 13.29
CA CYS A 318 10.58 1.96 12.06
C CYS A 318 9.26 1.17 12.05
N PHE A 319 8.12 1.84 12.21
CA PHE A 319 6.80 1.20 12.31
C PHE A 319 5.95 1.35 11.05
N ASN A 320 6.29 2.27 10.16
CA ASN A 320 5.57 2.41 8.91
C ASN A 320 6.11 1.42 7.90
N LEU A 321 5.21 0.64 7.27
CA LEU A 321 5.59 -0.41 6.33
C LEU A 321 6.31 0.13 5.09
N ARG A 322 5.97 1.34 4.63
CA ARG A 322 6.66 1.98 3.51
C ARG A 322 8.09 2.36 3.88
N ASP A 323 8.26 3.07 4.99
CA ASP A 323 9.59 3.45 5.46
C ASP A 323 10.43 2.20 5.78
N LEU A 324 9.79 1.11 6.24
CA LEU A 324 10.45 -0.15 6.54
C LEU A 324 11.04 -0.81 5.29
N GLN A 325 10.36 -0.73 4.16
CA GLN A 325 10.80 -1.31 2.89
C GLN A 325 11.98 -0.56 2.24
N ALA A 326 12.17 0.71 2.55
CA ALA A 326 13.31 1.47 2.03
C ALA A 326 14.64 0.84 2.51
N THR A 327 15.65 0.84 1.66
CA THR A 327 16.98 0.30 1.95
C THR A 327 17.65 1.06 3.09
N LYS A 328 18.23 0.32 4.04
CA LYS A 328 19.07 0.85 5.11
C LYS A 328 20.43 0.16 5.10
N PHE A 329 21.48 0.92 5.36
CA PHE A 329 22.85 0.40 5.31
C PHE A 329 23.79 1.18 6.24
N VAL A 330 24.88 0.53 6.58
CA VAL A 330 26.01 1.17 7.30
C VAL A 330 27.06 1.49 6.25
N ASN A 331 27.61 2.71 6.26
CA ASN A 331 28.75 3.02 5.41
C ASN A 331 29.93 2.15 5.83
N SER A 332 30.49 1.43 4.88
CA SER A 332 31.71 0.66 5.03
C SER A 332 32.92 1.58 5.17
#